data_0c5666980f36c727158f64439d09ef02
#
_entry.id   0c5666980f36c727158f64439d09ef02
#
_cell.length_a   1.000
_cell.length_b   1.000
_cell.length_c   1.000
_cell.angle_alpha   90.00
_cell.angle_beta   90.00
_cell.angle_gamma   90.00
#
_symmetry.space_group_name_H-M   'P 1'
#
loop_
_entity.id
_entity.type
_entity.pdbx_description
1 polymer ?
#
loop_
_entity_poly.entity_id
_entity_poly.type
_entity_poly.pdbx_seq_one_letter_code
_entity_poly.pdbx_strand_id
1 'polypeptide(L)'
;HWEGAFSDYLELVAANPRVARNAFQRIYDMIMYFGCKRYTSLRQELQRYNFFADPIDNGADAIYGLDRALMNLVDFFKSASHQYGTERRILLLHGPVGSSKSTIARLLKKGLEYYSKLDEGALYTFAWHIPDEHGKATVHTCPMHEEPLKLIPPEARKAVLAKINQELDEGSQLRIDGSLDPFCRRMFEDLLVRFDGDWRKVMEHIRVRRLILSEKDRVGIGTFQPKDEKNQDSTELTGDINYRKIAEYGSDSD
;
A
#
# COMPACT_ATOMS: atom_id res chain seq x y z
N HIS A 1 8.58 13.11 11.10
CA HIS A 1 7.11 13.25 10.98
C HIS A 1 6.81 14.37 9.99
N TRP A 2 6.58 14.02 8.71
CA TRP A 2 6.14 14.99 7.72
C TRP A 2 4.61 15.07 7.72
N GLU A 3 4.08 16.28 7.77
CA GLU A 3 2.68 16.61 7.60
C GLU A 3 2.58 17.93 6.83
N GLY A 4 1.69 18.02 5.85
CA GLY A 4 1.53 19.20 5.01
C GLY A 4 0.15 19.29 4.38
N ALA A 5 -0.09 20.37 3.64
CA ALA A 5 -1.29 20.52 2.84
C ALA A 5 -1.28 19.55 1.65
N PHE A 6 -2.43 19.37 1.01
CA PHE A 6 -2.53 18.55 -0.19
C PHE A 6 -1.65 19.10 -1.35
N SER A 7 -1.52 20.43 -1.46
CA SER A 7 -0.62 21.07 -2.41
C SER A 7 0.85 20.69 -2.21
N ASP A 8 1.30 20.68 -0.95
CA ASP A 8 2.68 20.32 -0.60
C ASP A 8 2.98 18.86 -0.96
N TYR A 9 1.97 18.00 -0.82
CA TYR A 9 2.07 16.62 -1.25
C TYR A 9 2.17 16.48 -2.77
N LEU A 10 1.42 17.27 -3.54
CA LEU A 10 1.55 17.27 -5.00
C LEU A 10 2.95 17.68 -5.46
N GLU A 11 3.54 18.68 -4.84
CA GLU A 11 4.93 19.09 -5.10
C GLU A 11 5.91 17.96 -4.75
N LEU A 12 5.69 17.28 -3.63
CA LEU A 12 6.49 16.14 -3.21
C LEU A 12 6.40 14.98 -4.21
N VAL A 13 5.20 14.64 -4.71
CA VAL A 13 5.03 13.61 -5.74
C VAL A 13 5.68 14.02 -7.06
N ALA A 14 5.58 15.29 -7.44
CA ALA A 14 6.23 15.80 -8.64
C ALA A 14 7.77 15.71 -8.55
N ALA A 15 8.34 15.99 -7.37
CA ALA A 15 9.78 15.88 -7.12
C ALA A 15 10.25 14.42 -6.98
N ASN A 16 9.44 13.56 -6.37
CA ASN A 16 9.73 12.14 -6.15
C ASN A 16 8.49 11.27 -6.32
N PRO A 17 8.18 10.81 -7.55
CA PRO A 17 7.01 9.97 -7.81
C PRO A 17 6.98 8.64 -7.04
N ARG A 18 8.13 8.18 -6.53
CA ARG A 18 8.22 6.92 -5.77
C ARG A 18 7.35 6.91 -4.52
N VAL A 19 7.04 8.07 -3.95
CA VAL A 19 6.20 8.17 -2.74
C VAL A 19 4.75 7.71 -2.98
N ALA A 20 4.26 7.80 -4.22
CA ALA A 20 2.91 7.39 -4.62
C ALA A 20 2.86 5.97 -5.26
N ARG A 21 3.91 5.17 -5.13
CA ARG A 21 3.96 3.80 -5.63
C ARG A 21 2.98 2.88 -4.92
N ASN A 22 2.38 1.97 -5.69
CA ASN A 22 1.49 0.94 -5.15
C ASN A 22 2.24 -0.12 -4.33
N ALA A 23 1.49 -1.04 -3.69
CA ALA A 23 2.06 -2.05 -2.82
C ALA A 23 3.04 -2.99 -3.54
N PHE A 24 2.75 -3.41 -4.77
CA PHE A 24 3.63 -4.32 -5.53
C PHE A 24 4.93 -3.65 -5.95
N GLN A 25 4.85 -2.40 -6.44
CA GLN A 25 6.02 -1.59 -6.75
C GLN A 25 6.89 -1.41 -5.51
N ARG A 26 6.27 -1.15 -4.36
CA ARG A 26 6.96 -0.94 -3.09
C ARG A 26 7.63 -2.21 -2.56
N ILE A 27 6.98 -3.37 -2.68
CA ILE A 27 7.60 -4.65 -2.31
C ILE A 27 8.81 -4.95 -3.21
N TYR A 28 8.67 -4.73 -4.50
CA TYR A 28 9.77 -4.94 -5.44
C TYR A 28 10.94 -3.99 -5.16
N ASP A 29 10.66 -2.70 -4.95
CA ASP A 29 11.69 -1.71 -4.60
C ASP A 29 12.41 -2.05 -3.29
N MET A 30 11.66 -2.47 -2.27
CA MET A 30 12.21 -2.89 -0.99
C MET A 30 13.18 -4.07 -1.15
N ILE A 31 12.82 -5.09 -1.93
CA ILE A 31 13.71 -6.23 -2.18
C ILE A 31 14.97 -5.76 -2.90
N MET A 32 14.83 -4.91 -3.91
CA MET A 32 15.94 -4.38 -4.70
C MET A 32 16.83 -3.40 -3.95
N TYR A 33 16.29 -2.71 -2.94
CA TYR A 33 17.04 -1.78 -2.08
C TYR A 33 18.27 -2.44 -1.43
N PHE A 34 18.16 -3.71 -1.03
CA PHE A 34 19.27 -4.46 -0.45
C PHE A 34 20.25 -5.01 -1.50
N GLY A 35 19.93 -4.85 -2.79
CA GLY A 35 20.73 -5.31 -3.89
C GLY A 35 20.62 -6.81 -4.15
N CYS A 36 21.27 -7.24 -5.24
CA CYS A 36 21.28 -8.63 -5.66
C CYS A 36 22.61 -9.01 -6.30
N LYS A 37 22.91 -10.31 -6.34
CA LYS A 37 24.11 -10.88 -6.98
C LYS A 37 23.70 -11.91 -8.02
N ARG A 38 24.22 -11.81 -9.24
CA ARG A 38 24.08 -12.85 -10.27
C ARG A 38 25.22 -13.83 -10.18
N TYR A 39 24.92 -15.09 -10.38
CA TYR A 39 25.91 -16.15 -10.42
C TYR A 39 25.42 -17.31 -11.29
N THR A 40 26.35 -18.14 -11.78
CA THR A 40 26.02 -19.32 -12.58
C THR A 40 26.14 -20.56 -11.72
N SER A 41 25.10 -21.39 -11.70
CA SER A 41 25.10 -22.69 -11.05
C SER A 41 24.46 -23.72 -11.99
N LEU A 42 25.12 -24.90 -12.18
CA LEU A 42 24.64 -25.97 -13.05
C LEU A 42 24.22 -25.48 -14.46
N ARG A 43 25.02 -24.60 -15.07
CA ARG A 43 24.77 -23.95 -16.37
C ARG A 43 23.49 -23.07 -16.43
N GLN A 44 22.99 -22.67 -15.30
CA GLN A 44 21.85 -21.74 -15.20
C GLN A 44 22.30 -20.46 -14.53
N GLU A 45 21.86 -19.31 -15.06
CA GLU A 45 22.01 -18.05 -14.39
C GLU A 45 20.99 -17.95 -13.26
N LEU A 46 21.46 -17.69 -12.07
CA LEU A 46 20.66 -17.48 -10.87
C LEU A 46 20.94 -16.09 -10.31
N GLN A 47 19.95 -15.56 -9.65
CA GLN A 47 20.05 -14.28 -8.96
C GLN A 47 19.71 -14.47 -7.49
N ARG A 48 20.62 -14.05 -6.62
CA ARG A 48 20.43 -14.05 -5.17
C ARG A 48 20.13 -12.63 -4.73
N TYR A 49 19.00 -12.44 -4.08
CA TYR A 49 18.59 -11.16 -3.50
C TYR A 49 19.07 -11.08 -2.05
N ASN A 50 19.88 -10.07 -1.74
CA ASN A 50 20.46 -9.91 -0.39
C ASN A 50 19.39 -9.72 0.69
N PHE A 51 18.21 -9.22 0.33
CA PHE A 51 17.07 -9.09 1.23
C PHE A 51 16.74 -10.40 1.96
N PHE A 52 16.77 -11.54 1.28
CA PHE A 52 16.45 -12.85 1.89
C PHE A 52 17.55 -13.42 2.78
N ALA A 53 18.70 -12.76 2.87
CA ALA A 53 19.72 -13.03 3.89
C ALA A 53 19.44 -12.31 5.23
N ASP A 54 18.31 -11.63 5.34
CA ASP A 54 17.86 -10.88 6.51
C ASP A 54 18.87 -9.85 7.04
N PRO A 55 19.25 -8.86 6.23
CA PRO A 55 20.18 -7.82 6.66
C PRO A 55 19.60 -6.89 7.74
N ILE A 56 18.28 -6.95 7.97
CA ILE A 56 17.58 -6.12 8.95
C ILE A 56 17.83 -6.63 10.38
N ASP A 57 17.91 -7.95 10.54
CA ASP A 57 18.02 -8.61 11.85
C ASP A 57 19.21 -9.60 11.89
N ASN A 58 20.33 -9.16 11.31
CA ASN A 58 21.61 -9.89 11.34
C ASN A 58 21.51 -11.37 10.93
N GLY A 59 20.59 -11.70 10.01
CA GLY A 59 20.44 -13.05 9.48
C GLY A 59 19.56 -13.99 10.32
N ALA A 60 18.81 -13.50 11.31
CA ALA A 60 17.95 -14.33 12.16
C ALA A 60 16.93 -15.17 11.38
N ASP A 61 16.40 -14.60 10.30
CA ASP A 61 15.43 -15.23 9.38
C ASP A 61 16.04 -15.54 8.00
N ALA A 62 17.36 -15.65 7.87
CA ALA A 62 18.02 -15.85 6.61
C ALA A 62 17.59 -17.14 5.89
N ILE A 63 17.34 -17.04 4.58
CA ILE A 63 16.91 -18.15 3.72
C ILE A 63 18.04 -18.50 2.77
N TYR A 64 18.43 -19.77 2.76
CA TYR A 64 19.49 -20.30 1.91
C TYR A 64 18.98 -21.43 1.01
N GLY A 65 19.58 -21.56 -0.16
CA GLY A 65 19.34 -22.70 -1.07
C GLY A 65 18.02 -22.66 -1.86
N LEU A 66 17.23 -21.58 -1.73
CA LEU A 66 15.95 -21.40 -2.43
C LEU A 66 16.01 -20.35 -3.55
N ASP A 67 17.20 -20.05 -4.09
CA ASP A 67 17.38 -18.93 -5.00
C ASP A 67 16.42 -18.96 -6.21
N ARG A 68 16.14 -20.14 -6.80
CA ARG A 68 15.16 -20.26 -7.90
C ARG A 68 13.72 -19.92 -7.47
N ALA A 69 13.29 -20.43 -6.32
CA ALA A 69 11.94 -20.15 -5.80
C ALA A 69 11.80 -18.67 -5.45
N LEU A 70 12.84 -18.07 -4.87
CA LEU A 70 12.88 -16.65 -4.55
C LEU A 70 12.94 -15.78 -5.82
N MET A 71 13.64 -16.21 -6.88
CA MET A 71 13.57 -15.53 -8.18
C MET A 71 12.15 -15.50 -8.73
N ASN A 72 11.45 -16.64 -8.75
CA ASN A 72 10.06 -16.70 -9.20
C ASN A 72 9.14 -15.79 -8.36
N LEU A 73 9.37 -15.71 -7.06
CA LEU A 73 8.63 -14.81 -6.17
C LEU A 73 8.89 -13.33 -6.52
N VAL A 74 10.14 -12.95 -6.74
CA VAL A 74 10.51 -11.58 -7.11
C VAL A 74 10.01 -11.23 -8.50
N ASP A 75 10.06 -12.16 -9.46
CA ASP A 75 9.50 -11.98 -10.80
C ASP A 75 7.97 -11.80 -10.76
N PHE A 76 7.27 -12.48 -9.83
CA PHE A 76 5.86 -12.20 -9.56
C PHE A 76 5.65 -10.76 -9.13
N PHE A 77 6.39 -10.25 -8.14
CA PHE A 77 6.26 -8.87 -7.69
C PHE A 77 6.64 -7.86 -8.78
N LYS A 78 7.69 -8.16 -9.54
CA LYS A 78 8.09 -7.35 -10.69
C LYS A 78 6.97 -7.27 -11.74
N SER A 79 6.39 -8.41 -12.12
CA SER A 79 5.26 -8.47 -13.06
C SER A 79 4.04 -7.71 -12.54
N ALA A 80 3.72 -7.86 -11.26
CA ALA A 80 2.61 -7.16 -10.61
C ALA A 80 2.88 -5.64 -10.50
N SER A 81 4.12 -5.23 -10.29
CA SER A 81 4.51 -3.81 -10.28
C SER A 81 4.31 -3.14 -11.64
N HIS A 82 4.47 -3.88 -12.73
CA HIS A 82 4.20 -3.42 -14.11
C HIS A 82 2.72 -3.55 -14.51
N GLN A 83 1.87 -4.10 -13.62
CA GLN A 83 0.44 -4.34 -13.88
C GLN A 83 0.15 -5.19 -15.12
N TYR A 84 0.91 -6.24 -15.32
CA TYR A 84 0.71 -7.23 -16.40
C TYR A 84 -0.40 -8.25 -16.08
N GLY A 85 -1.32 -7.93 -15.17
CA GLY A 85 -2.44 -8.78 -14.74
C GLY A 85 -2.13 -9.68 -13.55
N THR A 86 -0.88 -9.75 -13.12
CA THR A 86 -0.43 -10.56 -11.98
C THR A 86 -0.90 -9.97 -10.66
N GLU A 87 -1.10 -8.65 -10.58
CA GLU A 87 -1.60 -7.91 -9.41
C GLU A 87 -3.01 -8.32 -8.99
N ARG A 88 -3.76 -8.97 -9.88
CA ARG A 88 -5.12 -9.48 -9.60
C ARG A 88 -5.15 -10.91 -9.12
N ARG A 89 -3.99 -11.53 -8.92
CA ARG A 89 -3.86 -12.93 -8.54
C ARG A 89 -3.47 -13.07 -7.07
N ILE A 90 -3.92 -14.16 -6.46
CA ILE A 90 -3.48 -14.57 -5.12
C ILE A 90 -2.14 -15.29 -5.26
N LEU A 91 -1.15 -14.88 -4.46
CA LEU A 91 0.13 -15.57 -4.36
C LEU A 91 0.02 -16.69 -3.32
N LEU A 92 0.10 -17.94 -3.77
CA LEU A 92 0.09 -19.11 -2.91
C LEU A 92 1.53 -19.64 -2.73
N LEU A 93 2.04 -19.58 -1.50
CA LEU A 93 3.30 -20.22 -1.13
C LEU A 93 3.03 -21.68 -0.75
N HIS A 94 3.29 -22.61 -1.66
CA HIS A 94 3.10 -24.03 -1.47
C HIS A 94 4.43 -24.78 -1.30
N GLY A 95 4.45 -25.81 -0.44
CA GLY A 95 5.63 -26.65 -0.21
C GLY A 95 5.54 -27.41 1.11
N PRO A 96 6.46 -28.36 1.36
CA PRO A 96 6.48 -29.18 2.58
C PRO A 96 6.74 -28.33 3.84
N VAL A 97 6.54 -28.93 4.99
CA VAL A 97 6.92 -28.31 6.28
C VAL A 97 8.43 -28.05 6.28
N GLY A 98 8.86 -26.90 6.83
CA GLY A 98 10.26 -26.50 6.86
C GLY A 98 10.80 -25.84 5.58
N SER A 99 9.97 -25.64 4.53
CA SER A 99 10.38 -24.97 3.28
C SER A 99 10.34 -23.44 3.32
N SER A 100 10.54 -22.85 4.48
CA SER A 100 10.66 -21.39 4.71
C SER A 100 9.47 -20.52 4.29
N LYS A 101 8.28 -21.08 4.05
CA LYS A 101 7.09 -20.31 3.62
C LYS A 101 6.73 -19.18 4.59
N SER A 102 6.60 -19.53 5.86
CA SER A 102 6.26 -18.56 6.92
C SER A 102 7.41 -17.57 7.15
N THR A 103 8.66 -17.99 6.96
CA THR A 103 9.84 -17.13 7.04
C THR A 103 9.85 -16.10 5.92
N ILE A 104 9.51 -16.50 4.67
CA ILE A 104 9.36 -15.57 3.54
C ILE A 104 8.30 -14.50 3.86
N ALA A 105 7.12 -14.91 4.32
CA ALA A 105 6.05 -13.97 4.67
C ALA A 105 6.48 -13.02 5.80
N ARG A 106 7.15 -13.53 6.84
CA ARG A 106 7.68 -12.72 7.95
C ARG A 106 8.74 -11.73 7.47
N LEU A 107 9.67 -12.15 6.63
CA LEU A 107 10.68 -11.26 6.04
C LEU A 107 10.05 -10.15 5.21
N LEU A 108 9.07 -10.44 4.36
CA LEU A 108 8.38 -9.43 3.56
C LEU A 108 7.69 -8.38 4.45
N LYS A 109 7.01 -8.80 5.53
CA LYS A 109 6.37 -7.88 6.47
C LYS A 109 7.42 -7.01 7.20
N LYS A 110 8.45 -7.64 7.78
CA LYS A 110 9.57 -6.96 8.45
C LYS A 110 10.28 -5.98 7.50
N GLY A 111 10.49 -6.40 6.26
CA GLY A 111 11.09 -5.57 5.23
C GLY A 111 10.27 -4.33 4.90
N LEU A 112 8.94 -4.47 4.74
CA LEU A 112 8.04 -3.36 4.49
C LEU A 112 8.00 -2.37 5.66
N GLU A 113 7.94 -2.86 6.91
CA GLU A 113 8.03 -2.00 8.09
C GLU A 113 9.34 -1.20 8.14
N TYR A 114 10.46 -1.88 7.88
CA TYR A 114 11.77 -1.23 7.83
C TYR A 114 11.85 -0.22 6.71
N TYR A 115 11.49 -0.62 5.48
CA TYR A 115 11.58 0.20 4.29
C TYR A 115 10.70 1.45 4.36
N SER A 116 9.49 1.35 4.97
CA SER A 116 8.59 2.50 5.16
C SER A 116 9.16 3.61 6.07
N LYS A 117 10.16 3.30 6.88
CA LYS A 117 10.86 4.26 7.74
C LYS A 117 11.93 5.04 6.99
N LEU A 118 12.42 4.50 5.88
CA LEU A 118 13.43 5.14 5.04
C LEU A 118 12.79 6.19 4.11
N ASP A 119 13.58 7.14 3.65
CA ASP A 119 13.08 8.15 2.71
C ASP A 119 12.77 7.57 1.34
N GLU A 120 13.52 6.56 0.89
CA GLU A 120 13.28 5.83 -0.35
C GLU A 120 11.98 5.04 -0.34
N GLY A 121 11.57 4.57 0.85
CA GLY A 121 10.34 3.83 1.08
C GLY A 121 9.19 4.69 1.59
N ALA A 122 9.32 6.01 1.58
CA ALA A 122 8.31 6.92 2.08
C ALA A 122 6.94 6.69 1.42
N LEU A 123 5.89 6.68 2.23
CA LEU A 123 4.51 6.62 1.78
C LEU A 123 3.63 7.51 2.65
N TYR A 124 2.50 7.90 2.14
CA TYR A 124 1.65 8.92 2.75
C TYR A 124 0.20 8.50 2.77
N THR A 125 -0.53 9.05 3.72
CA THR A 125 -1.99 9.00 3.81
C THR A 125 -2.51 10.35 4.20
N PHE A 126 -3.82 10.51 4.35
CA PHE A 126 -4.43 11.79 4.64
C PHE A 126 -5.42 11.71 5.81
N ALA A 127 -5.74 12.88 6.32
CA ALA A 127 -6.80 13.13 7.29
C ALA A 127 -7.64 14.32 6.88
N TRP A 128 -8.91 14.26 7.22
CA TRP A 128 -9.89 15.34 7.05
C TRP A 128 -9.82 16.27 8.26
N HIS A 129 -9.65 17.56 8.03
CA HIS A 129 -9.67 18.61 9.03
C HIS A 129 -10.90 19.48 8.80
N ILE A 130 -12.01 19.14 9.45
CA ILE A 130 -13.30 19.80 9.22
C ILE A 130 -13.59 20.73 10.39
N PRO A 131 -13.69 22.05 10.16
CA PRO A 131 -14.08 22.98 11.22
C PRO A 131 -15.53 22.74 11.61
N ASP A 132 -15.78 22.66 12.92
CA ASP A 132 -17.13 22.67 13.48
C ASP A 132 -17.73 24.10 13.45
N GLU A 133 -18.95 24.22 13.94
CA GLU A 133 -19.69 25.53 14.02
C GLU A 133 -18.96 26.57 14.88
N HIS A 134 -18.04 26.15 15.74
CA HIS A 134 -17.24 26.99 16.62
C HIS A 134 -15.81 27.24 16.10
N GLY A 135 -15.51 26.79 14.87
CA GLY A 135 -14.19 26.93 14.25
C GLY A 135 -13.12 25.95 14.77
N LYS A 136 -13.48 24.99 15.63
CA LYS A 136 -12.59 23.94 16.08
C LYS A 136 -12.55 22.82 15.04
N ALA A 137 -11.37 22.49 14.55
CA ALA A 137 -11.21 21.41 13.57
C ALA A 137 -11.40 20.04 14.22
N THR A 138 -12.34 19.26 13.69
CA THR A 138 -12.45 17.83 13.97
C THR A 138 -11.58 17.08 12.96
N VAL A 139 -10.72 16.18 13.44
CA VAL A 139 -9.78 15.42 12.61
C VAL A 139 -10.28 13.99 12.42
N HIS A 140 -10.52 13.61 11.18
CA HIS A 140 -10.89 12.24 10.80
C HIS A 140 -9.81 11.63 9.92
N THR A 141 -9.14 10.61 10.40
CA THR A 141 -8.10 9.92 9.61
C THR A 141 -8.75 8.97 8.61
N CYS A 142 -8.17 8.86 7.41
CA CYS A 142 -8.59 7.84 6.45
C CYS A 142 -8.43 6.43 7.06
N PRO A 143 -9.52 5.65 7.21
CA PRO A 143 -9.48 4.35 7.88
C PRO A 143 -8.69 3.31 7.09
N MET A 144 -8.64 3.44 5.77
CA MET A 144 -7.94 2.53 4.87
C MET A 144 -6.51 2.97 4.54
N HIS A 145 -6.05 4.09 5.12
CA HIS A 145 -4.72 4.66 4.84
C HIS A 145 -4.45 4.84 3.35
N GLU A 146 -5.45 5.34 2.61
CA GLU A 146 -5.38 5.46 1.16
C GLU A 146 -4.34 6.49 0.70
N GLU A 147 -3.93 6.31 -0.55
CA GLU A 147 -3.05 7.21 -1.27
C GLU A 147 -3.76 8.56 -1.53
N PRO A 148 -3.17 9.71 -1.13
CA PRO A 148 -3.84 11.01 -1.24
C PRO A 148 -4.25 11.41 -2.65
N LEU A 149 -3.57 10.96 -3.72
CA LEU A 149 -3.97 11.26 -5.10
C LEU A 149 -5.35 10.68 -5.47
N LYS A 150 -5.88 9.73 -4.71
CA LYS A 150 -7.26 9.24 -4.88
C LYS A 150 -8.31 10.31 -4.62
N LEU A 151 -7.99 11.36 -3.84
CA LEU A 151 -8.86 12.51 -3.61
C LEU A 151 -9.11 13.35 -4.86
N ILE A 152 -8.21 13.29 -5.86
CA ILE A 152 -8.41 13.97 -7.13
C ILE A 152 -9.50 13.23 -7.93
N PRO A 153 -10.53 13.91 -8.43
CA PRO A 153 -11.53 13.29 -9.29
C PRO A 153 -10.91 12.52 -10.46
N PRO A 154 -11.49 11.37 -10.88
CA PRO A 154 -10.84 10.45 -11.81
C PRO A 154 -10.34 11.10 -13.10
N GLU A 155 -11.10 12.01 -13.69
CA GLU A 155 -10.73 12.69 -14.94
C GLU A 155 -9.52 13.63 -14.75
N ALA A 156 -9.53 14.41 -13.67
CA ALA A 156 -8.41 15.29 -13.36
C ALA A 156 -7.16 14.46 -12.94
N ARG A 157 -7.36 13.35 -12.23
CA ARG A 157 -6.29 12.44 -11.82
C ARG A 157 -5.55 11.83 -13.00
N LYS A 158 -6.29 11.42 -14.06
CA LYS A 158 -5.68 10.92 -15.30
C LYS A 158 -4.71 11.93 -15.91
N ALA A 159 -5.11 13.21 -15.97
CA ALA A 159 -4.27 14.27 -16.51
C ALA A 159 -3.02 14.51 -15.65
N VAL A 160 -3.16 14.52 -14.33
CA VAL A 160 -2.05 14.67 -13.38
C VAL A 160 -1.06 13.51 -13.51
N LEU A 161 -1.56 12.27 -13.49
CA LEU A 161 -0.73 11.08 -13.62
C LEU A 161 -0.05 11.00 -14.99
N ALA A 162 -0.74 11.36 -16.07
CA ALA A 162 -0.15 11.39 -17.42
C ALA A 162 1.06 12.34 -17.47
N LYS A 163 0.96 13.52 -16.83
CA LYS A 163 2.04 14.49 -16.76
C LYS A 163 3.24 13.94 -15.96
N ILE A 164 3.00 13.33 -14.81
CA ILE A 164 4.06 12.75 -13.96
C ILE A 164 4.75 11.59 -14.68
N ASN A 165 3.98 10.73 -15.35
CA ASN A 165 4.48 9.53 -16.01
C ASN A 165 5.27 9.80 -17.30
N GLN A 166 5.24 11.01 -17.85
CA GLN A 166 5.98 11.35 -19.09
C GLN A 166 7.49 11.16 -18.96
N GLU A 167 8.03 11.37 -17.77
CA GLU A 167 9.45 11.28 -17.47
C GLU A 167 9.85 9.94 -16.84
N LEU A 168 8.90 9.03 -16.65
CA LEU A 168 9.11 7.75 -15.97
C LEU A 168 9.14 6.59 -16.99
N ASP A 169 10.06 5.65 -16.76
CA ASP A 169 10.07 4.38 -17.45
C ASP A 169 8.80 3.56 -17.12
N GLU A 170 8.44 2.60 -17.98
CA GLU A 170 7.21 1.82 -17.90
C GLU A 170 6.99 1.16 -16.52
N GLY A 171 8.06 0.61 -15.93
CA GLY A 171 8.00 -0.05 -14.61
C GLY A 171 7.86 0.91 -13.43
N SER A 172 8.16 2.20 -13.65
CA SER A 172 8.11 3.24 -12.62
C SER A 172 6.84 4.09 -12.69
N GLN A 173 6.03 3.93 -13.74
CA GLN A 173 4.81 4.70 -13.92
C GLN A 173 3.83 4.52 -12.77
N LEU A 174 3.25 5.62 -12.34
CA LEU A 174 2.20 5.64 -11.33
C LEU A 174 0.86 5.29 -11.95
N ARG A 175 0.14 4.38 -11.31
CA ARG A 175 -1.23 4.01 -11.66
C ARG A 175 -2.05 3.94 -10.39
N ILE A 176 -2.98 4.85 -10.24
CA ILE A 176 -3.83 5.00 -9.07
C ILE A 176 -5.27 4.87 -9.53
N ASP A 177 -5.78 3.66 -9.40
CA ASP A 177 -7.12 3.28 -9.80
C ASP A 177 -8.05 3.18 -8.58
N GLY A 178 -9.34 3.05 -8.86
CA GLY A 178 -10.39 2.88 -7.87
C GLY A 178 -10.89 4.20 -7.28
N SER A 179 -11.95 4.08 -6.50
CA SER A 179 -12.56 5.15 -5.72
C SER A 179 -12.02 5.16 -4.30
N LEU A 180 -12.33 6.21 -3.56
CA LEU A 180 -12.12 6.30 -2.13
C LEU A 180 -12.93 5.22 -1.40
N ASP A 181 -12.49 4.83 -0.20
CA ASP A 181 -13.28 4.03 0.71
C ASP A 181 -14.63 4.71 1.04
N PRO A 182 -15.66 3.97 1.46
CA PRO A 182 -17.00 4.53 1.66
C PRO A 182 -17.03 5.72 2.64
N PHE A 183 -16.22 5.68 3.70
CA PHE A 183 -16.15 6.77 4.67
C PHE A 183 -15.55 8.04 4.03
N CYS A 184 -14.39 7.92 3.39
CA CYS A 184 -13.72 9.05 2.75
C CYS A 184 -14.51 9.58 1.55
N ARG A 185 -15.20 8.72 0.79
CA ARG A 185 -16.08 9.11 -0.30
C ARG A 185 -17.23 9.97 0.20
N ARG A 186 -17.92 9.55 1.26
CA ARG A 186 -19.02 10.32 1.87
C ARG A 186 -18.53 11.69 2.36
N MET A 187 -17.40 11.73 3.08
CA MET A 187 -16.81 12.99 3.54
C MET A 187 -16.49 13.93 2.37
N PHE A 188 -15.97 13.38 1.27
CA PHE A 188 -15.68 14.14 0.06
C PHE A 188 -16.94 14.69 -0.58
N GLU A 189 -17.99 13.88 -0.73
CA GLU A 189 -19.27 14.26 -1.31
C GLU A 189 -19.99 15.32 -0.48
N ASP A 190 -20.03 15.18 0.85
CA ASP A 190 -20.61 16.16 1.76
C ASP A 190 -19.92 17.53 1.64
N LEU A 191 -18.58 17.55 1.59
CA LEU A 191 -17.83 18.79 1.39
C LEU A 191 -17.99 19.34 -0.04
N LEU A 192 -18.08 18.48 -1.05
CA LEU A 192 -18.27 18.90 -2.43
C LEU A 192 -19.61 19.63 -2.61
N VAL A 193 -20.68 19.13 -1.97
CA VAL A 193 -21.99 19.83 -1.93
C VAL A 193 -21.86 21.19 -1.21
N ARG A 194 -21.15 21.24 -0.09
CA ARG A 194 -20.92 22.48 0.67
C ARG A 194 -20.15 23.54 -0.12
N PHE A 195 -19.29 23.13 -1.06
CA PHE A 195 -18.47 24.03 -1.89
C PHE A 195 -18.95 24.12 -3.34
N ASP A 196 -20.24 23.90 -3.61
CA ASP A 196 -20.86 24.06 -4.94
C ASP A 196 -20.13 23.27 -6.05
N GLY A 197 -19.62 22.10 -5.73
CA GLY A 197 -18.91 21.24 -6.68
C GLY A 197 -17.42 21.56 -6.88
N ASP A 198 -16.87 22.55 -6.17
CA ASP A 198 -15.45 22.88 -6.27
C ASP A 198 -14.59 21.95 -5.40
N TRP A 199 -14.13 20.87 -6.00
CA TRP A 199 -13.27 19.89 -5.32
C TRP A 199 -11.94 20.48 -4.85
N ARG A 200 -11.43 21.57 -5.44
CA ARG A 200 -10.19 22.20 -5.00
C ARG A 200 -10.33 22.80 -3.60
N LYS A 201 -11.50 23.39 -3.30
CA LYS A 201 -11.81 23.85 -1.95
C LYS A 201 -11.90 22.71 -0.94
N VAL A 202 -12.38 21.53 -1.38
CA VAL A 202 -12.36 20.34 -0.52
C VAL A 202 -10.94 19.97 -0.10
N MET A 203 -9.95 20.14 -1.00
CA MET A 203 -8.54 19.83 -0.70
C MET A 203 -7.94 20.72 0.39
N GLU A 204 -8.48 21.90 0.65
CA GLU A 204 -8.02 22.77 1.75
C GLU A 204 -8.26 22.16 3.13
N HIS A 205 -9.25 21.25 3.22
CA HIS A 205 -9.59 20.49 4.42
C HIS A 205 -8.78 19.19 4.59
N ILE A 206 -7.83 18.94 3.72
CA ILE A 206 -6.97 17.76 3.76
C ILE A 206 -5.62 18.11 4.39
N ARG A 207 -5.14 17.23 5.27
CA ARG A 207 -3.75 17.18 5.70
C ARG A 207 -3.18 15.83 5.35
N VAL A 208 -2.10 15.85 4.61
CA VAL A 208 -1.36 14.65 4.23
C VAL A 208 -0.25 14.43 5.23
N ARG A 209 -0.08 13.20 5.66
CA ARG A 209 0.93 12.81 6.64
C ARG A 209 1.68 11.57 6.19
N ARG A 210 2.94 11.46 6.62
CA ARG A 210 3.72 10.26 6.42
C ARG A 210 3.09 9.07 7.12
N LEU A 211 3.01 7.95 6.43
CA LEU A 211 2.56 6.67 6.96
C LEU A 211 3.77 5.78 7.22
N ILE A 212 3.83 5.15 8.38
CA ILE A 212 4.78 4.08 8.69
C ILE A 212 3.99 2.78 8.80
N LEU A 213 4.41 1.77 8.07
CA LEU A 213 3.75 0.46 8.10
C LEU A 213 4.06 -0.26 9.41
N SER A 214 3.07 -0.96 9.96
CA SER A 214 3.20 -1.74 11.20
C SER A 214 2.25 -2.93 11.17
N GLU A 215 2.78 -4.14 11.24
CA GLU A 215 1.96 -5.35 11.41
C GLU A 215 1.30 -5.37 12.80
N LYS A 216 2.05 -4.99 13.83
CA LYS A 216 1.57 -4.98 15.22
C LYS A 216 0.36 -4.07 15.39
N ASP A 217 0.40 -2.88 14.80
CA ASP A 217 -0.67 -1.87 14.91
C ASP A 217 -1.70 -2.01 13.78
N ARG A 218 -1.54 -3.01 12.89
CA ARG A 218 -2.38 -3.26 11.70
C ARG A 218 -2.46 -2.05 10.76
N VAL A 219 -1.35 -1.34 10.61
CA VAL A 219 -1.24 -0.18 9.72
C VAL A 219 -0.64 -0.62 8.39
N GLY A 220 -1.45 -0.72 7.35
CA GLY A 220 -1.05 -1.09 5.98
C GLY A 220 -0.56 -2.52 5.79
N ILE A 221 -0.41 -3.31 6.86
CA ILE A 221 -0.06 -4.73 6.84
C ILE A 221 -1.09 -5.47 7.70
N GLY A 222 -1.86 -6.36 7.06
CA GLY A 222 -2.81 -7.23 7.71
C GLY A 222 -2.32 -8.67 7.72
N THR A 223 -2.41 -9.34 8.85
CA THR A 223 -2.16 -10.79 8.97
C THR A 223 -3.41 -11.43 9.51
N PHE A 224 -3.89 -12.43 8.78
CA PHE A 224 -4.97 -13.29 9.23
C PHE A 224 -4.41 -14.68 9.51
N GLN A 225 -4.71 -15.22 10.68
CA GLN A 225 -4.39 -16.60 11.05
C GLN A 225 -5.65 -17.24 11.62
N PRO A 226 -6.20 -18.28 10.97
CA PRO A 226 -7.40 -18.97 11.46
C PRO A 226 -7.15 -19.53 12.87
N LYS A 227 -8.11 -19.36 13.75
CA LYS A 227 -8.06 -19.90 15.13
C LYS A 227 -8.32 -21.41 15.16
N ASP A 228 -9.15 -21.91 14.25
CA ASP A 228 -9.49 -23.32 14.11
C ASP A 228 -9.31 -23.76 12.67
N GLU A 229 -8.43 -24.73 12.43
CA GLU A 229 -8.17 -25.29 11.09
C GLU A 229 -9.38 -26.07 10.52
N LYS A 230 -10.32 -26.50 11.37
CA LYS A 230 -11.48 -27.32 10.98
C LYS A 230 -12.75 -26.52 10.73
N ASN A 231 -12.87 -25.34 11.32
CA ASN A 231 -14.04 -24.46 11.21
C ASN A 231 -13.64 -23.07 10.70
N GLN A 232 -13.16 -23.01 9.46
CA GLN A 232 -12.83 -21.74 8.82
C GLN A 232 -14.12 -21.10 8.31
N ASP A 233 -14.61 -20.09 9.02
CA ASP A 233 -15.67 -19.24 8.52
C ASP A 233 -15.07 -18.12 7.65
N SER A 234 -15.66 -17.89 6.48
CA SER A 234 -15.24 -16.82 5.58
C SER A 234 -15.39 -15.43 6.22
N THR A 235 -16.28 -15.27 7.20
CA THR A 235 -16.49 -14.02 7.95
C THR A 235 -15.26 -13.60 8.76
N GLU A 236 -14.43 -14.54 9.19
CA GLU A 236 -13.14 -14.22 9.84
C GLU A 236 -12.17 -13.48 8.91
N LEU A 237 -12.23 -13.74 7.60
CA LEU A 237 -11.37 -13.10 6.60
C LEU A 237 -12.03 -11.88 5.97
N THR A 238 -13.32 -11.96 5.67
CA THR A 238 -14.06 -10.92 4.92
C THR A 238 -14.73 -9.89 5.82
N GLY A 239 -14.82 -10.16 7.14
CA GLY A 239 -15.61 -9.38 8.07
C GLY A 239 -17.06 -9.79 8.09
N ASP A 240 -17.80 -9.35 9.09
CA ASP A 240 -19.22 -9.60 9.27
C ASP A 240 -20.05 -8.33 9.12
N ILE A 241 -21.33 -8.49 8.84
CA ILE A 241 -22.28 -7.39 8.68
C ILE A 241 -22.49 -6.70 10.03
N ASN A 242 -22.31 -5.38 10.04
CA ASN A 242 -22.57 -4.58 11.24
C ASN A 242 -24.06 -4.23 11.37
N TYR A 243 -24.83 -5.16 11.94
CA TYR A 243 -26.28 -4.99 12.13
C TYR A 243 -26.68 -3.75 12.94
N ARG A 244 -25.81 -3.24 13.82
CA ARG A 244 -26.06 -1.98 14.54
C ARG A 244 -26.09 -0.80 13.58
N LYS A 245 -25.13 -0.73 12.66
CA LYS A 245 -25.09 0.34 11.64
C LYS A 245 -26.27 0.22 10.67
N ILE A 246 -26.66 -0.98 10.29
CA ILE A 246 -27.86 -1.17 9.46
C ILE A 246 -29.12 -0.68 10.17
N ALA A 247 -29.25 -0.95 11.48
CA ALA A 247 -30.40 -0.47 12.27
C ALA A 247 -30.39 1.06 12.45
N GLU A 248 -29.20 1.68 12.50
CA GLU A 248 -29.03 3.12 12.69
C GLU A 248 -29.20 3.92 11.40
N TYR A 249 -28.70 3.41 10.27
CA TYR A 249 -28.63 4.16 8.99
C TYR A 249 -29.55 3.58 7.89
N GLY A 250 -30.20 2.44 8.12
CA GLY A 250 -31.02 1.73 7.11
C GLY A 250 -30.17 0.82 6.18
N SER A 251 -30.86 -0.05 5.46
CA SER A 251 -30.21 -1.02 4.55
C SER A 251 -29.69 -0.38 3.23
N ASP A 252 -30.11 0.84 2.92
CA ASP A 252 -29.84 1.52 1.64
C ASP A 252 -28.79 2.65 1.76
N SER A 253 -28.13 2.77 2.91
CA SER A 253 -27.00 3.70 3.07
C SER A 253 -25.69 3.02 2.65
N ASP A 254 -25.42 3.03 1.34
CA ASP A 254 -24.08 2.73 0.79
C ASP A 254 -23.03 3.76 1.17
#